data_0c6186d9235fec5397d4ccbb21023d9f
#
_entry.id   0c6186d9235fec5397d4ccbb21023d9f
#
_cell.length_a   1.000
_cell.length_b   1.000
_cell.length_c   1.000
_cell.angle_alpha   90.00
_cell.angle_beta   90.00
_cell.angle_gamma   90.00
#
_symmetry.space_group_name_H-M   'P 1'
#
loop_
_entity.id
_entity.type
_entity.pdbx_description
1 polymer ?
#
loop_
_entity_poly.entity_id
_entity_poly.type
_entity_poly.pdbx_seq_one_letter_code
_entity_poly.pdbx_strand_id
1 'polypeptide(L)'
;MTTYNDEQAPAQAGALPMTAAEFRCLREGLGLTTTWTARRLGVAERTVHRWEAGGMRVPAGVSDAMLALSEQTYGLLNAAVEQLLDTPDPVIETYRTDADFHQHQPQADWPASWHRALAARVADEVPGVRIEFWAAP
;
A
#
# COMPACT_ATOMS: atom_id res chain seq x y z
N MET A 1 -1.10 18.14 -0.13
CA MET A 1 -0.29 17.00 0.33
C MET A 1 0.90 17.51 1.13
N THR A 2 1.16 16.93 2.28
CA THR A 2 2.25 17.34 3.17
C THR A 2 3.58 16.76 2.68
N THR A 3 4.63 17.59 2.65
CA THR A 3 5.99 17.15 2.35
C THR A 3 6.66 16.78 3.67
N TYR A 4 7.26 15.61 3.74
CA TYR A 4 7.88 15.10 4.94
C TYR A 4 9.40 15.35 4.93
N ASN A 5 9.93 15.80 6.08
CA ASN A 5 11.36 15.87 6.33
C ASN A 5 11.59 15.80 7.84
N ASP A 6 12.85 15.70 8.27
CA ASP A 6 13.19 15.57 9.70
C ASP A 6 12.74 16.75 10.54
N GLU A 7 12.67 17.95 9.97
CA GLU A 7 12.26 19.14 10.70
C GLU A 7 10.76 19.26 10.87
N GLN A 8 9.99 18.77 9.88
CA GLN A 8 8.54 18.89 9.86
C GLN A 8 7.82 17.72 10.54
N ALA A 9 8.51 16.62 10.74
CA ALA A 9 7.92 15.38 11.23
C ALA A 9 8.51 15.00 12.58
N PRO A 10 7.92 15.48 13.68
CA PRO A 10 8.42 15.14 15.01
C PRO A 10 8.27 13.65 15.27
N ALA A 11 9.28 13.06 15.89
CA ALA A 11 9.23 11.66 16.28
C ALA A 11 8.21 11.46 17.39
N GLN A 12 7.48 10.36 17.33
CA GLN A 12 6.65 9.93 18.44
C GLN A 12 7.55 9.54 19.61
N ALA A 13 7.09 9.79 20.85
CA ALA A 13 7.84 9.40 22.04
C ALA A 13 8.01 7.88 22.04
N GLY A 14 9.27 7.40 22.08
CA GLY A 14 9.61 5.99 22.06
C GLY A 14 9.57 5.32 20.71
N ALA A 15 9.16 6.02 19.65
CA ALA A 15 9.13 5.46 18.30
C ALA A 15 10.46 5.69 17.60
N LEU A 16 10.97 4.64 16.93
CA LEU A 16 12.16 4.74 16.10
C LEU A 16 11.73 4.89 14.64
N PRO A 17 12.44 5.74 13.85
CA PRO A 17 12.21 5.79 12.40
C PRO A 17 12.49 4.44 11.78
N MET A 18 11.83 4.15 10.67
CA MET A 18 12.10 2.95 9.90
C MET A 18 13.51 2.94 9.37
N THR A 19 14.10 1.75 9.31
CA THR A 19 15.34 1.55 8.54
C THR A 19 15.01 1.58 7.05
N ALA A 20 16.04 1.72 6.22
CA ALA A 20 15.89 1.65 4.77
C ALA A 20 15.22 0.33 4.34
N ALA A 21 15.64 -0.78 4.94
CA ALA A 21 15.10 -2.10 4.64
C ALA A 21 13.63 -2.22 5.07
N GLU A 22 13.31 -1.74 6.25
CA GLU A 22 11.92 -1.77 6.74
C GLU A 22 10.99 -0.95 5.84
N PHE A 23 11.42 0.23 5.42
CA PHE A 23 10.65 1.07 4.50
C PHE A 23 10.40 0.34 3.17
N ARG A 24 11.46 -0.20 2.57
CA ARG A 24 11.35 -0.89 1.29
C ARG A 24 10.48 -2.15 1.38
N CYS A 25 10.70 -2.96 2.41
CA CYS A 25 9.91 -4.18 2.59
C CYS A 25 8.43 -3.87 2.79
N LEU A 26 8.11 -2.85 3.58
CA LEU A 26 6.74 -2.44 3.79
C LEU A 26 6.11 -1.91 2.50
N ARG A 27 6.82 -1.03 1.78
CA ARG A 27 6.33 -0.50 0.50
C ARG A 27 6.07 -1.62 -0.50
N GLU A 28 7.03 -2.52 -0.68
CA GLU A 28 6.89 -3.63 -1.63
C GLU A 28 5.79 -4.60 -1.21
N GLY A 29 5.73 -4.93 0.08
CA GLY A 29 4.69 -5.82 0.59
C GLY A 29 3.28 -5.26 0.45
N LEU A 30 3.14 -3.94 0.51
CA LEU A 30 1.87 -3.28 0.26
C LEU A 30 1.57 -3.11 -1.24
N GLY A 31 2.50 -3.46 -2.13
CA GLY A 31 2.33 -3.28 -3.55
C GLY A 31 2.38 -1.82 -4.01
N LEU A 32 3.01 -0.95 -3.23
CA LEU A 32 3.12 0.48 -3.55
C LEU A 32 4.34 0.73 -4.42
N THR A 33 4.16 1.41 -5.56
CA THR A 33 5.30 1.80 -6.41
C THR A 33 6.04 2.97 -5.78
N THR A 34 7.30 3.16 -6.17
CA THR A 34 8.08 4.33 -5.72
C THR A 34 7.44 5.62 -6.22
N THR A 35 6.89 5.63 -7.43
CA THR A 35 6.20 6.79 -8.01
C THR A 35 4.96 7.15 -7.19
N TRP A 36 4.12 6.18 -6.91
CA TRP A 36 2.91 6.42 -6.11
C TRP A 36 3.26 6.90 -4.70
N THR A 37 4.24 6.23 -4.07
CA THR A 37 4.68 6.55 -2.71
C THR A 37 5.22 7.98 -2.64
N ALA A 38 6.05 8.37 -3.59
CA ALA A 38 6.59 9.73 -3.65
C ALA A 38 5.47 10.77 -3.75
N ARG A 39 4.50 10.53 -4.64
CA ARG A 39 3.35 11.42 -4.82
C ARG A 39 2.52 11.50 -3.54
N ARG A 40 2.26 10.37 -2.91
CA ARG A 40 1.47 10.31 -1.68
C ARG A 40 2.14 11.08 -0.54
N LEU A 41 3.46 10.97 -0.43
CA LEU A 41 4.23 11.63 0.63
C LEU A 41 4.62 13.07 0.27
N GLY A 42 4.38 13.52 -0.94
CA GLY A 42 4.72 14.88 -1.37
C GLY A 42 6.21 15.12 -1.53
N VAL A 43 6.95 14.11 -1.95
CA VAL A 43 8.39 14.17 -2.18
C VAL A 43 8.73 13.76 -3.61
N ALA A 44 9.96 14.05 -4.04
CA ALA A 44 10.45 13.56 -5.31
C ALA A 44 10.71 12.06 -5.24
N GLU A 45 10.54 11.35 -6.35
CA GLU A 45 10.77 9.91 -6.40
C GLU A 45 12.22 9.56 -6.02
N ARG A 46 13.19 10.38 -6.44
CA ARG A 46 14.59 10.17 -6.04
C ARG A 46 14.79 10.21 -4.52
N THR A 47 13.95 10.95 -3.78
CA THR A 47 14.00 10.98 -2.33
C THR A 47 13.61 9.62 -1.74
N VAL A 48 12.56 8.99 -2.30
CA VAL A 48 12.16 7.63 -1.93
C VAL A 48 13.32 6.65 -2.18
N HIS A 49 13.96 6.76 -3.36
CA HIS A 49 15.10 5.90 -3.68
C HIS A 49 16.26 6.09 -2.70
N ARG A 50 16.53 7.33 -2.28
CA ARG A 50 17.59 7.61 -1.30
C ARG A 50 17.30 7.01 0.06
N TRP A 51 16.04 7.05 0.50
CA TRP A 51 15.65 6.39 1.75
C TRP A 51 15.91 4.88 1.67
N GLU A 52 15.54 4.26 0.57
CA GLU A 52 15.70 2.81 0.40
C GLU A 52 17.15 2.39 0.18
N ALA A 53 17.96 3.26 -0.39
CA ALA A 53 19.39 3.02 -0.57
C ALA A 53 20.21 3.27 0.71
N GLY A 54 19.60 3.86 1.73
CA GLY A 54 20.33 4.22 2.96
C GLY A 54 21.09 5.51 2.87
N GLY A 55 20.94 6.29 1.78
CA GLY A 55 21.65 7.56 1.59
C GLY A 55 21.05 8.71 2.37
N MET A 56 19.81 8.57 2.85
CA MET A 56 19.12 9.52 3.71
C MET A 56 18.34 8.73 4.75
N ARG A 57 18.28 9.28 5.97
CA ARG A 57 17.47 8.68 7.01
C ARG A 57 15.97 8.87 6.68
N VAL A 58 15.18 7.84 6.90
CA VAL A 58 13.72 7.91 6.77
C VAL A 58 13.17 8.82 7.89
N PRO A 59 12.50 9.93 7.57
CA PRO A 59 11.94 10.79 8.62
C PRO A 59 10.87 10.06 9.45
N ALA A 60 10.76 10.41 10.73
CA ALA A 60 9.79 9.82 11.63
C ALA A 60 8.35 9.96 11.12
N GLY A 61 8.01 11.14 10.56
CA GLY A 61 6.67 11.36 9.99
C GLY A 61 6.37 10.49 8.78
N VAL A 62 7.39 10.15 7.99
CA VAL A 62 7.25 9.23 6.87
C VAL A 62 7.00 7.82 7.39
N SER A 63 7.72 7.40 8.43
CA SER A 63 7.49 6.11 9.07
C SER A 63 6.06 5.99 9.58
N ASP A 64 5.56 7.03 10.26
CA ASP A 64 4.19 7.07 10.76
C ASP A 64 3.17 7.00 9.61
N ALA A 65 3.42 7.72 8.52
CA ALA A 65 2.54 7.70 7.35
C ALA A 65 2.49 6.32 6.71
N MET A 66 3.63 5.65 6.59
CA MET A 66 3.69 4.30 6.02
C MET A 66 2.98 3.27 6.91
N LEU A 67 3.12 3.39 8.22
CA LEU A 67 2.42 2.52 9.16
C LEU A 67 0.90 2.74 9.09
N ALA A 68 0.45 3.97 8.92
CA ALA A 68 -0.96 4.28 8.75
C ALA A 68 -1.53 3.63 7.47
N LEU A 69 -0.77 3.66 6.37
CA LEU A 69 -1.17 2.99 5.13
C LEU A 69 -1.27 1.46 5.34
N SER A 70 -0.36 0.89 6.11
CA SER A 70 -0.39 -0.52 6.45
C SER A 70 -1.62 -0.89 7.27
N GLU A 71 -1.94 -0.10 8.29
CA GLU A 71 -3.13 -0.33 9.13
C GLU A 71 -4.42 -0.23 8.32
N GLN A 72 -4.51 0.76 7.45
CA GLN A 72 -5.67 0.92 6.57
C GLN A 72 -5.82 -0.28 5.64
N THR A 73 -4.71 -0.77 5.10
CA THR A 73 -4.70 -1.96 4.24
C THR A 73 -5.16 -3.20 5.00
N TYR A 74 -4.69 -3.38 6.25
CA TYR A 74 -5.13 -4.50 7.09
C TYR A 74 -6.63 -4.48 7.35
N GLY A 75 -7.20 -3.30 7.58
CA GLY A 75 -8.65 -3.18 7.77
C GLY A 75 -9.43 -3.62 6.55
N LEU A 76 -8.96 -3.22 5.36
CA LEU A 76 -9.58 -3.61 4.09
C LEU A 76 -9.42 -5.11 3.83
N LEU A 77 -8.23 -5.65 4.13
CA LEU A 77 -7.96 -7.09 4.00
C LEU A 77 -8.91 -7.90 4.86
N ASN A 78 -9.03 -7.56 6.13
CA ASN A 78 -9.87 -8.29 7.07
C ASN A 78 -11.34 -8.25 6.66
N ALA A 79 -11.83 -7.10 6.21
CA ALA A 79 -13.20 -6.97 5.74
C ALA A 79 -13.47 -7.84 4.51
N ALA A 80 -12.53 -7.87 3.56
CA ALA A 80 -12.66 -8.71 2.37
C ALA A 80 -12.65 -10.20 2.72
N VAL A 81 -11.76 -10.61 3.62
CA VAL A 81 -11.68 -12.02 4.06
C VAL A 81 -13.00 -12.45 4.72
N GLU A 82 -13.51 -11.64 5.64
CA GLU A 82 -14.77 -11.96 6.33
C GLU A 82 -15.92 -12.13 5.34
N GLN A 83 -16.03 -11.22 4.37
CA GLN A 83 -17.08 -11.29 3.37
C GLN A 83 -16.97 -12.53 2.49
N LEU A 84 -15.75 -12.86 2.06
CA LEU A 84 -15.53 -13.97 1.11
C LEU A 84 -15.61 -15.34 1.77
N LEU A 85 -15.27 -15.44 3.06
CA LEU A 85 -15.39 -16.70 3.81
C LEU A 85 -16.83 -17.21 3.84
N ASP A 86 -17.81 -16.32 3.82
CA ASP A 86 -19.24 -16.68 3.84
C ASP A 86 -19.87 -16.74 2.44
N THR A 87 -19.08 -16.55 1.40
CA THR A 87 -19.57 -16.52 0.02
C THR A 87 -19.28 -17.84 -0.67
N PRO A 88 -20.30 -18.51 -1.26
CA PRO A 88 -20.04 -19.71 -2.07
C PRO A 88 -19.25 -19.36 -3.33
N ASP A 89 -18.32 -20.21 -3.72
CA ASP A 89 -17.49 -20.02 -4.91
C ASP A 89 -16.88 -18.62 -4.97
N PRO A 90 -16.08 -18.24 -3.94
CA PRO A 90 -15.64 -16.84 -3.80
C PRO A 90 -14.69 -16.44 -4.93
N VAL A 91 -14.90 -15.22 -5.44
CA VAL A 91 -14.05 -14.61 -6.46
C VAL A 91 -13.70 -13.21 -5.98
N ILE A 92 -12.43 -12.83 -6.12
CA ILE A 92 -12.00 -11.45 -5.93
C ILE A 92 -11.52 -10.91 -7.28
N GLU A 93 -12.06 -9.78 -7.71
CA GLU A 93 -11.59 -9.10 -8.90
C GLU A 93 -10.46 -8.14 -8.55
N THR A 94 -9.46 -8.08 -9.41
CA THR A 94 -8.37 -7.13 -9.29
C THR A 94 -8.09 -6.48 -10.65
N TYR A 95 -7.02 -5.72 -10.78
CA TYR A 95 -6.84 -4.83 -11.93
C TYR A 95 -5.46 -4.97 -12.54
N ARG A 96 -5.40 -4.97 -13.88
CA ARG A 96 -4.14 -4.99 -14.62
C ARG A 96 -3.42 -3.66 -14.52
N THR A 97 -4.18 -2.56 -14.59
CA THR A 97 -3.63 -1.19 -14.70
C THR A 97 -4.33 -0.26 -13.72
N ASP A 98 -3.66 0.86 -13.42
CA ASP A 98 -4.25 1.93 -12.62
C ASP A 98 -5.51 2.49 -13.32
N ALA A 99 -5.47 2.60 -14.64
CA ALA A 99 -6.61 3.10 -15.40
C ALA A 99 -7.84 2.21 -15.21
N ASP A 100 -7.69 0.90 -15.27
CA ASP A 100 -8.79 -0.04 -15.02
C ASP A 100 -9.33 0.11 -13.60
N PHE A 101 -8.43 0.17 -12.63
CA PHE A 101 -8.80 0.30 -11.22
C PHE A 101 -9.64 1.56 -11.00
N HIS A 102 -9.14 2.70 -11.48
CA HIS A 102 -9.80 3.99 -11.27
C HIS A 102 -11.05 4.18 -12.14
N GLN A 103 -11.17 3.43 -13.24
CA GLN A 103 -12.40 3.40 -14.02
C GLN A 103 -13.51 2.66 -13.27
N HIS A 104 -13.20 1.52 -12.68
CA HIS A 104 -14.16 0.71 -11.95
C HIS A 104 -14.47 1.28 -10.56
N GLN A 105 -13.45 1.83 -9.89
CA GLN A 105 -13.58 2.43 -8.56
C GLN A 105 -12.96 3.84 -8.56
N PRO A 106 -13.73 4.84 -9.03
CA PRO A 106 -13.18 6.20 -9.19
C PRO A 106 -12.70 6.86 -7.90
N GLN A 107 -13.21 6.44 -6.73
CA GLN A 107 -12.79 7.00 -5.44
C GLN A 107 -11.53 6.34 -4.88
N ALA A 108 -11.07 5.24 -5.50
CA ALA A 108 -9.88 4.56 -5.01
C ALA A 108 -8.63 5.41 -5.25
N ASP A 109 -7.82 5.57 -4.21
CA ASP A 109 -6.58 6.35 -4.25
C ASP A 109 -5.37 5.45 -4.04
N TRP A 110 -5.41 4.25 -4.59
CA TRP A 110 -4.34 3.27 -4.52
C TRP A 110 -3.91 2.88 -5.93
N PRO A 111 -2.66 2.46 -6.12
CA PRO A 111 -2.27 1.88 -7.40
C PRO A 111 -2.82 0.47 -7.57
N ALA A 112 -2.99 0.03 -8.81
CA ALA A 112 -3.48 -1.32 -9.09
C ALA A 112 -2.58 -2.41 -8.49
N SER A 113 -1.28 -2.17 -8.42
CA SER A 113 -0.33 -3.09 -7.80
C SER A 113 -0.64 -3.33 -6.31
N TRP A 114 -1.10 -2.30 -5.60
CA TRP A 114 -1.57 -2.46 -4.22
C TRP A 114 -2.78 -3.39 -4.16
N HIS A 115 -3.73 -3.23 -5.07
CA HIS A 115 -4.92 -4.07 -5.09
C HIS A 115 -4.56 -5.53 -5.40
N ARG A 116 -3.63 -5.74 -6.33
CA ARG A 116 -3.15 -7.09 -6.64
C ARG A 116 -2.46 -7.75 -5.44
N ALA A 117 -1.65 -6.99 -4.71
CA ALA A 117 -1.01 -7.50 -3.48
C ALA A 117 -2.06 -7.84 -2.41
N LEU A 118 -3.08 -7.00 -2.27
CA LEU A 118 -4.20 -7.26 -1.36
C LEU A 118 -4.94 -8.54 -1.76
N ALA A 119 -5.25 -8.70 -3.05
CA ALA A 119 -5.94 -9.88 -3.57
C ALA A 119 -5.16 -11.16 -3.28
N ALA A 120 -3.85 -11.14 -3.46
CA ALA A 120 -2.99 -12.28 -3.16
C ALA A 120 -3.05 -12.67 -1.68
N ARG A 121 -3.07 -11.69 -0.78
CA ARG A 121 -3.16 -11.94 0.66
C ARG A 121 -4.54 -12.48 1.06
N VAL A 122 -5.59 -11.98 0.43
CA VAL A 122 -6.94 -12.53 0.63
C VAL A 122 -6.98 -14.00 0.22
N ALA A 123 -6.34 -14.32 -0.91
CA ALA A 123 -6.30 -15.70 -1.41
C ALA A 123 -5.60 -16.66 -0.43
N ASP A 124 -4.62 -16.17 0.32
CA ASP A 124 -3.95 -16.99 1.34
C ASP A 124 -4.89 -17.34 2.50
N GLU A 125 -5.89 -16.55 2.76
CA GLU A 125 -6.77 -16.70 3.93
C GLU A 125 -8.15 -17.25 3.60
N VAL A 126 -8.55 -17.26 2.32
CA VAL A 126 -9.88 -17.73 1.90
C VAL A 126 -9.72 -18.96 1.02
N PRO A 127 -9.95 -20.16 1.56
CA PRO A 127 -9.81 -21.39 0.77
C PRO A 127 -10.74 -21.38 -0.45
N GLY A 128 -10.17 -21.73 -1.61
CA GLY A 128 -10.92 -21.84 -2.85
C GLY A 128 -11.22 -20.52 -3.55
N VAL A 129 -10.77 -19.38 -3.02
CA VAL A 129 -11.01 -18.11 -3.69
C VAL A 129 -10.23 -18.06 -5.01
N ARG A 130 -10.89 -17.55 -6.04
CA ARG A 130 -10.28 -17.31 -7.35
C ARG A 130 -10.01 -15.82 -7.49
N ILE A 131 -8.91 -15.48 -8.15
CA ILE A 131 -8.57 -14.10 -8.46
C ILE A 131 -8.74 -13.93 -9.97
N GLU A 132 -9.51 -12.92 -10.36
CA GLU A 132 -9.77 -12.63 -11.77
C GLU A 132 -9.51 -11.15 -12.03
N PHE A 133 -9.12 -10.83 -13.26
CA PHE A 133 -9.01 -9.44 -13.64
C PHE A 133 -10.37 -8.87 -14.04
N TRP A 134 -10.68 -7.71 -13.49
CA TRP A 134 -11.81 -6.92 -13.96
C TRP A 134 -11.58 -6.51 -15.42
N ALA A 135 -12.63 -6.61 -16.22
CA ALA A 135 -12.62 -6.18 -17.60
C ALA A 135 -13.72 -5.13 -17.80
N ALA A 136 -13.37 -4.05 -18.52
CA ALA A 136 -14.36 -3.04 -18.85
C ALA A 136 -15.46 -3.65 -19.73
N PRO A 137 -16.72 -3.25 -19.50
CA PRO A 137 -17.84 -3.73 -20.34
C PRO A 137 -17.73 -3.26 -21.77
#